data_4ab93818be7dde77a583483ba5395b4c
#
_entry.id   4ab93818be7dde77a583483ba5395b4c
#
_cell.length_a   1.000
_cell.length_b   1.000
_cell.length_c   1.000
_cell.angle_alpha   90.00
_cell.angle_beta   90.00
_cell.angle_gamma   90.00
#
_symmetry.space_group_name_H-M   'P 1'
#
loop_
_entity.id
_entity.type
_entity.pdbx_description
1 polymer ?
#
loop_
_entity_poly.entity_id
_entity_poly.type
_entity_poly.pdbx_seq_one_letter_code
_entity_poly.pdbx_strand_id
1 'polypeptide(L)'
;MHYDAGMMRLLLATGLLGVALSGCGNDQAQLSVLELTGPTMGTSYSVKLVAPPADIDREALKAQIDGSLARIEQRMSTYQADSELSLFNRSESTDWVEVSAELCGVIEQALSVSEITSAFDITVGPLVNLWGFGPADAPPEPPDNNVIEETLQNTGFEKLHTQCKTPAIRKDRADVYVDLSAYAKGYAVDQLAKLLSDHGLDDYLVEIGGELRMHGHNAGRNLWSVAIEKPADFESTVQTIVQLTDVAVATSGDYRNFFLFAGQRYSHTIDPNTGYPVTHNTAAVSVISESAAFADAMATALLVLGVDEGLAVAEREGIAAYFMLRTDAGMEAYATEAFAEVAGPQ
;
A
#
# COMPACT_ATOMS: atom_id res chain seq x y z
N MET A 1 51.89 -49.66 44.25
CA MET A 1 53.27 -49.09 44.25
C MET A 1 53.11 -47.61 44.00
N HIS A 2 53.00 -46.82 45.09
CA HIS A 2 53.99 -46.03 45.81
C HIS A 2 54.93 -45.25 44.86
N TYR A 3 54.97 -43.95 44.84
CA TYR A 3 55.48 -42.86 45.71
C TYR A 3 55.07 -41.53 45.02
N ASP A 4 54.45 -40.56 45.60
CA ASP A 4 54.66 -39.58 46.70
C ASP A 4 55.81 -38.59 46.47
N ALA A 5 55.39 -37.36 46.78
CA ALA A 5 56.12 -36.18 47.25
C ALA A 5 56.83 -35.22 46.29
N GLY A 6 56.49 -33.97 46.52
CA GLY A 6 57.44 -32.86 46.34
C GLY A 6 56.86 -31.48 46.10
N MET A 7 56.39 -30.87 47.16
CA MET A 7 56.04 -29.50 47.36
C MET A 7 57.14 -28.48 46.98
N MET A 8 56.86 -27.47 46.20
CA MET A 8 57.54 -26.17 46.38
C MET A 8 56.69 -25.00 45.87
N ARG A 9 56.23 -24.19 46.80
CA ARG A 9 55.53 -22.89 46.57
C ARG A 9 56.54 -21.87 46.05
N LEU A 10 56.25 -21.22 44.96
CA LEU A 10 56.86 -19.96 44.57
C LEU A 10 55.76 -18.92 44.30
N LEU A 11 55.64 -17.98 45.23
CA LEU A 11 54.82 -16.78 45.13
C LEU A 11 55.50 -15.82 44.16
N LEU A 12 54.88 -15.54 43.02
CA LEU A 12 55.18 -14.41 42.18
C LEU A 12 53.94 -13.54 42.05
N ALA A 13 53.99 -12.41 42.78
CA ALA A 13 53.04 -11.33 42.65
C ALA A 13 53.30 -10.59 41.34
N THR A 14 52.44 -10.74 40.36
CA THR A 14 52.40 -9.88 39.17
C THR A 14 51.16 -9.00 39.26
N GLY A 15 51.37 -7.72 39.44
CA GLY A 15 50.32 -6.71 39.45
C GLY A 15 49.65 -6.64 38.05
N LEU A 16 48.35 -6.93 38.01
CA LEU A 16 47.49 -6.63 36.85
C LEU A 16 47.14 -5.14 36.92
N LEU A 17 47.77 -4.34 36.06
CA LEU A 17 47.32 -2.99 35.73
C LEU A 17 46.08 -3.12 34.87
N GLY A 18 44.89 -3.00 35.49
CA GLY A 18 43.59 -2.97 34.78
C GLY A 18 43.49 -1.65 34.02
N VAL A 19 43.75 -1.69 32.72
CA VAL A 19 43.35 -0.61 31.81
C VAL A 19 41.83 -0.75 31.60
N ALA A 20 41.06 0.06 32.34
CA ALA A 20 39.65 0.27 32.05
C ALA A 20 39.56 1.01 30.70
N LEU A 21 39.35 0.30 29.62
CA LEU A 21 38.86 0.84 28.35
C LEU A 21 37.42 1.27 28.60
N SER A 22 37.22 2.54 29.00
CA SER A 22 35.94 3.21 28.92
C SER A 22 35.58 3.33 27.44
N GLY A 23 34.93 2.34 26.90
CA GLY A 23 34.25 2.45 25.61
C GLY A 23 33.13 3.47 25.77
N CYS A 24 33.35 4.71 25.30
CA CYS A 24 32.26 5.63 25.00
C CYS A 24 31.47 5.03 23.81
N GLY A 25 30.66 4.03 24.09
CA GLY A 25 29.52 3.71 23.25
C GLY A 25 28.54 4.86 23.40
N ASN A 26 28.29 5.58 22.34
CA ASN A 26 27.19 6.54 22.24
C ASN A 26 25.89 5.73 22.20
N ASP A 27 25.47 5.16 23.32
CA ASP A 27 24.12 4.59 23.51
C ASP A 27 23.16 5.79 23.50
N GLN A 28 22.79 6.25 22.31
CA GLN A 28 21.62 7.09 22.19
C GLN A 28 20.44 6.23 22.64
N ALA A 29 19.90 6.55 23.79
CA ALA A 29 18.73 5.87 24.34
C ALA A 29 17.63 5.89 23.30
N GLN A 30 17.23 4.71 22.83
CA GLN A 30 16.15 4.56 21.87
C GLN A 30 14.87 5.13 22.48
N LEU A 31 14.17 5.99 21.73
CA LEU A 31 12.92 6.59 22.18
C LEU A 31 11.83 5.52 22.35
N SER A 32 10.89 5.77 23.25
CA SER A 32 9.73 4.87 23.40
C SER A 32 8.87 4.88 22.13
N VAL A 33 8.30 3.72 21.80
CA VAL A 33 7.34 3.58 20.68
C VAL A 33 6.03 3.09 21.27
N LEU A 34 4.94 3.79 20.94
CA LEU A 34 3.57 3.32 21.13
C LEU A 34 3.07 2.75 19.82
N GLU A 35 2.67 1.49 19.83
CA GLU A 35 2.07 0.83 18.67
C GLU A 35 0.57 0.57 18.91
N LEU A 36 -0.27 0.96 17.94
CA LEU A 36 -1.70 0.73 17.91
C LEU A 36 -2.02 -0.10 16.66
N THR A 37 -2.74 -1.20 16.84
CA THR A 37 -3.07 -2.13 15.75
C THR A 37 -4.54 -2.53 15.79
N GLY A 38 -5.08 -2.96 14.67
CA GLY A 38 -6.43 -3.51 14.55
C GLY A 38 -6.74 -4.03 13.16
N PRO A 39 -7.88 -4.72 12.98
CA PRO A 39 -8.34 -5.14 11.67
C PRO A 39 -9.01 -3.98 10.92
N THR A 40 -8.87 -3.94 9.59
CA THR A 40 -9.58 -3.01 8.70
C THR A 40 -9.51 -3.50 7.25
N MET A 41 -10.52 -3.21 6.42
CA MET A 41 -10.50 -3.39 4.95
C MET A 41 -9.99 -4.78 4.50
N GLY A 42 -10.39 -5.85 5.21
CA GLY A 42 -9.96 -7.21 4.91
C GLY A 42 -8.50 -7.54 5.27
N THR A 43 -7.80 -6.62 5.95
CA THR A 43 -6.40 -6.72 6.40
C THR A 43 -6.27 -6.18 7.83
N SER A 44 -5.12 -5.62 8.17
CA SER A 44 -4.86 -4.96 9.45
C SER A 44 -4.20 -3.60 9.24
N TYR A 45 -4.27 -2.76 10.28
CA TYR A 45 -3.49 -1.54 10.36
C TYR A 45 -2.45 -1.61 11.49
N SER A 46 -1.37 -0.87 11.35
CA SER A 46 -0.38 -0.56 12.40
C SER A 46 -0.06 0.93 12.39
N VAL A 47 -0.16 1.57 13.55
CA VAL A 47 0.26 2.95 13.78
C VAL A 47 1.35 2.96 14.84
N LYS A 48 2.55 3.40 14.48
CA LYS A 48 3.70 3.56 15.38
C LYS A 48 3.93 5.03 15.65
N LEU A 49 3.92 5.40 16.93
CA LEU A 49 4.19 6.75 17.43
C LEU A 49 5.47 6.74 18.22
N VAL A 50 6.41 7.62 17.87
CA VAL A 50 7.70 7.74 18.56
C VAL A 50 7.61 8.83 19.62
N ALA A 51 7.99 8.51 20.85
CA ALA A 51 7.99 9.40 22.00
C ALA A 51 6.69 10.23 22.15
N PRO A 52 5.50 9.61 22.06
CA PRO A 52 4.27 10.36 22.22
C PRO A 52 4.22 11.02 23.61
N PRO A 53 3.42 12.10 23.78
CA PRO A 53 3.21 12.72 25.10
C PRO A 53 2.85 11.69 26.17
N ALA A 54 3.41 11.86 27.39
CA ALA A 54 3.22 10.89 28.48
C ALA A 54 1.76 10.77 28.95
N ASP A 55 0.97 11.80 28.70
CA ASP A 55 -0.46 11.93 29.05
C ASP A 55 -1.38 11.55 27.89
N ILE A 56 -0.85 11.01 26.78
CA ILE A 56 -1.68 10.58 25.66
C ILE A 56 -2.67 9.48 26.09
N ASP A 57 -3.94 9.72 25.84
CA ASP A 57 -4.96 8.71 26.05
C ASP A 57 -4.95 7.70 24.91
N ARG A 58 -4.26 6.59 25.13
CA ARG A 58 -4.09 5.51 24.16
C ARG A 58 -5.43 4.91 23.70
N GLU A 59 -6.38 4.73 24.62
CA GLU A 59 -7.66 4.11 24.32
C GLU A 59 -8.53 5.05 23.49
N ALA A 60 -8.56 6.34 23.86
CA ALA A 60 -9.26 7.36 23.09
C ALA A 60 -8.68 7.53 21.68
N LEU A 61 -7.35 7.57 21.52
CA LEU A 61 -6.72 7.66 20.21
C LEU A 61 -7.03 6.43 19.36
N LYS A 62 -6.95 5.22 19.94
CA LYS A 62 -7.31 3.99 19.21
C LYS A 62 -8.76 4.00 18.77
N ALA A 63 -9.69 4.43 19.62
CA ALA A 63 -11.09 4.52 19.26
C ALA A 63 -11.34 5.53 18.13
N GLN A 64 -10.58 6.62 18.05
CA GLN A 64 -10.66 7.58 16.94
C GLN A 64 -10.14 6.98 15.64
N ILE A 65 -9.02 6.24 15.69
CA ILE A 65 -8.47 5.50 14.54
C ILE A 65 -9.50 4.49 14.03
N ASP A 66 -10.00 3.60 14.91
CA ASP A 66 -10.99 2.58 14.55
C ASP A 66 -12.26 3.22 13.98
N GLY A 67 -12.74 4.31 14.59
CA GLY A 67 -13.91 5.06 14.12
C GLY A 67 -13.69 5.73 12.75
N SER A 68 -12.49 6.22 12.47
CA SER A 68 -12.14 6.79 11.16
C SER A 68 -12.16 5.71 10.07
N LEU A 69 -11.55 4.57 10.35
CA LEU A 69 -11.50 3.43 9.42
C LEU A 69 -12.90 2.87 9.15
N ALA A 70 -13.71 2.65 10.20
CA ALA A 70 -15.08 2.19 10.05
C ALA A 70 -15.94 3.15 9.20
N ARG A 71 -15.75 4.48 9.35
CA ARG A 71 -16.43 5.50 8.53
C ARG A 71 -16.03 5.38 7.06
N ILE A 72 -14.74 5.20 6.77
CA ILE A 72 -14.23 5.05 5.39
C ILE A 72 -14.81 3.77 4.78
N GLU A 73 -14.81 2.66 5.49
CA GLU A 73 -15.42 1.40 5.01
C GLU A 73 -16.91 1.57 4.73
N GLN A 74 -17.67 2.23 5.63
CA GLN A 74 -19.10 2.48 5.43
C GLN A 74 -19.39 3.35 4.21
N ARG A 75 -18.44 4.16 3.75
CA ARG A 75 -18.59 5.00 2.55
C ARG A 75 -18.12 4.33 1.28
N MET A 76 -17.03 3.57 1.31
CA MET A 76 -16.26 3.19 0.11
C MET A 76 -16.20 1.68 -0.14
N SER A 77 -16.68 0.84 0.78
CA SER A 77 -16.59 -0.61 0.64
C SER A 77 -17.56 -1.14 -0.41
N THR A 78 -17.08 -1.98 -1.32
CA THR A 78 -17.90 -2.79 -2.21
C THR A 78 -18.35 -4.10 -1.57
N TYR A 79 -17.75 -4.49 -0.43
CA TYR A 79 -18.07 -5.70 0.35
C TYR A 79 -19.20 -5.48 1.36
N GLN A 80 -19.42 -4.25 1.82
CA GLN A 80 -20.53 -3.89 2.70
C GLN A 80 -21.73 -3.49 1.85
N ALA A 81 -22.79 -4.29 1.90
CA ALA A 81 -23.97 -4.07 1.06
C ALA A 81 -24.69 -2.74 1.32
N ASP A 82 -24.59 -2.19 2.51
CA ASP A 82 -25.22 -0.94 2.95
C ASP A 82 -24.23 0.25 2.95
N SER A 83 -23.01 0.08 2.42
CA SER A 83 -22.11 1.20 2.22
C SER A 83 -22.68 2.20 1.21
N GLU A 84 -22.25 3.45 1.33
CA GLU A 84 -22.70 4.52 0.43
C GLU A 84 -22.37 4.20 -1.04
N LEU A 85 -21.17 3.71 -1.32
CA LEU A 85 -20.73 3.28 -2.64
C LEU A 85 -21.54 2.09 -3.16
N SER A 86 -21.80 1.08 -2.33
CA SER A 86 -22.62 -0.08 -2.72
C SER A 86 -24.06 0.29 -3.01
N LEU A 87 -24.64 1.28 -2.32
CA LEU A 87 -25.95 1.82 -2.62
C LEU A 87 -25.96 2.53 -3.98
N PHE A 88 -24.96 3.36 -4.27
CA PHE A 88 -24.80 3.99 -5.57
C PHE A 88 -24.63 2.96 -6.69
N ASN A 89 -23.79 1.95 -6.49
CA ASN A 89 -23.53 0.91 -7.48
C ASN A 89 -24.81 0.13 -7.85
N ARG A 90 -25.68 -0.15 -6.89
CA ARG A 90 -26.96 -0.83 -7.12
C ARG A 90 -28.09 0.07 -7.66
N SER A 91 -27.90 1.38 -7.64
CA SER A 91 -28.87 2.30 -8.22
C SER A 91 -28.91 2.15 -9.74
N GLU A 92 -30.10 2.03 -10.30
CA GLU A 92 -30.30 2.04 -11.77
C GLU A 92 -30.44 3.47 -12.34
N SER A 93 -30.40 4.49 -11.47
CA SER A 93 -30.51 5.90 -11.87
C SER A 93 -29.28 6.36 -12.64
N THR A 94 -29.51 7.09 -13.71
CA THR A 94 -28.51 7.88 -14.44
C THR A 94 -28.61 9.39 -14.14
N ASP A 95 -29.43 9.77 -13.17
CA ASP A 95 -29.47 11.12 -12.63
C ASP A 95 -28.38 11.34 -11.57
N TRP A 96 -28.18 12.60 -11.18
CA TRP A 96 -27.32 12.94 -10.06
C TRP A 96 -27.82 12.32 -8.75
N VAL A 97 -26.97 11.54 -8.10
CA VAL A 97 -27.22 10.92 -6.79
C VAL A 97 -26.43 11.69 -5.75
N GLU A 98 -27.11 12.22 -4.75
CA GLU A 98 -26.47 12.89 -3.60
C GLU A 98 -25.64 11.88 -2.81
N VAL A 99 -24.39 12.26 -2.48
CA VAL A 99 -23.44 11.47 -1.70
C VAL A 99 -22.74 12.34 -0.67
N SER A 100 -22.00 11.71 0.26
CA SER A 100 -21.15 12.46 1.19
C SER A 100 -20.07 13.24 0.45
N ALA A 101 -19.67 14.38 1.02
CA ALA A 101 -18.57 15.17 0.48
C ALA A 101 -17.26 14.37 0.42
N GLU A 102 -17.07 13.42 1.35
CA GLU A 102 -15.90 12.56 1.40
C GLU A 102 -15.90 11.57 0.22
N LEU A 103 -16.99 10.86 -0.06
CA LEU A 103 -17.08 9.94 -1.19
C LEU A 103 -16.93 10.68 -2.53
N CYS A 104 -17.60 11.83 -2.70
CA CYS A 104 -17.47 12.65 -3.89
C CYS A 104 -16.00 13.06 -4.13
N GLY A 105 -15.33 13.58 -3.10
CA GLY A 105 -13.93 14.04 -3.22
C GLY A 105 -12.96 12.89 -3.51
N VAL A 106 -13.19 11.72 -2.95
CA VAL A 106 -12.36 10.52 -3.25
C VAL A 106 -12.55 10.07 -4.69
N ILE A 107 -13.79 10.01 -5.19
CA ILE A 107 -14.06 9.67 -6.59
C ILE A 107 -13.44 10.70 -7.53
N GLU A 108 -13.59 12.02 -7.25
CA GLU A 108 -12.99 13.09 -8.04
C GLU A 108 -11.46 12.97 -8.13
N GLN A 109 -10.80 12.69 -7.00
CA GLN A 109 -9.34 12.48 -6.96
C GLN A 109 -8.93 11.18 -7.70
N ALA A 110 -9.67 10.10 -7.54
CA ALA A 110 -9.39 8.85 -8.25
C ALA A 110 -9.55 9.02 -9.77
N LEU A 111 -10.57 9.74 -10.23
CA LEU A 111 -10.74 10.09 -11.65
C LEU A 111 -9.57 10.92 -12.19
N SER A 112 -8.97 11.81 -11.41
CA SER A 112 -7.78 12.56 -11.84
C SER A 112 -6.57 11.66 -12.10
N VAL A 113 -6.45 10.51 -11.43
CA VAL A 113 -5.43 9.50 -11.75
C VAL A 113 -5.73 8.82 -13.08
N SER A 114 -7.01 8.52 -13.36
CA SER A 114 -7.43 7.94 -14.65
C SER A 114 -7.14 8.89 -15.84
N GLU A 115 -7.13 10.21 -15.61
CA GLU A 115 -6.74 11.21 -16.62
C GLU A 115 -5.24 11.18 -16.94
N ILE A 116 -4.38 10.74 -16.01
CA ILE A 116 -2.94 10.56 -16.25
C ILE A 116 -2.71 9.34 -17.15
N THR A 117 -3.41 8.25 -16.86
CA THR A 117 -3.34 7.01 -17.64
C THR A 117 -4.62 6.20 -17.52
N SER A 118 -5.17 5.76 -18.66
CA SER A 118 -6.34 4.86 -18.71
C SER A 118 -6.08 3.46 -18.13
N ALA A 119 -4.86 3.16 -17.72
CA ALA A 119 -4.53 1.92 -17.03
C ALA A 119 -5.06 1.87 -15.58
N PHE A 120 -5.46 3.01 -15.02
CA PHE A 120 -6.20 3.10 -13.77
C PHE A 120 -7.63 3.52 -14.06
N ASP A 121 -8.60 2.69 -13.71
CA ASP A 121 -10.02 2.97 -13.90
C ASP A 121 -10.84 2.41 -12.74
N ILE A 122 -11.43 3.28 -11.95
CA ILE A 122 -12.28 2.90 -10.83
C ILE A 122 -13.62 2.29 -11.27
N THR A 123 -13.91 2.24 -12.56
CA THR A 123 -15.10 1.55 -13.09
C THR A 123 -14.82 0.12 -13.54
N VAL A 124 -13.60 -0.39 -13.32
CA VAL A 124 -13.18 -1.76 -13.68
C VAL A 124 -13.88 -2.86 -12.87
N GLY A 125 -14.59 -2.51 -11.79
CA GLY A 125 -15.23 -3.44 -10.85
C GLY A 125 -16.06 -4.56 -11.48
N PRO A 126 -16.88 -4.34 -12.52
CA PRO A 126 -17.60 -5.44 -13.20
C PRO A 126 -16.67 -6.52 -13.77
N LEU A 127 -15.52 -6.12 -14.33
CA LEU A 127 -14.50 -7.06 -14.84
C LEU A 127 -13.79 -7.78 -13.69
N VAL A 128 -13.43 -7.08 -12.61
CA VAL A 128 -12.87 -7.68 -11.38
C VAL A 128 -13.80 -8.75 -10.82
N ASN A 129 -15.11 -8.45 -10.74
CA ASN A 129 -16.13 -9.39 -10.29
C ASN A 129 -16.29 -10.58 -11.26
N LEU A 130 -16.27 -10.33 -12.57
CA LEU A 130 -16.37 -11.37 -13.61
C LEU A 130 -15.21 -12.37 -13.53
N TRP A 131 -14.00 -11.91 -13.27
CA TRP A 131 -12.81 -12.75 -13.06
C TRP A 131 -12.75 -13.41 -11.68
N GLY A 132 -13.70 -13.10 -10.77
CA GLY A 132 -13.78 -13.70 -9.43
C GLY A 132 -12.83 -13.13 -8.41
N PHE A 133 -12.36 -11.90 -8.60
CA PHE A 133 -11.51 -11.18 -7.64
C PHE A 133 -12.28 -10.18 -6.77
N GLY A 134 -13.59 -10.04 -7.02
CA GLY A 134 -14.49 -9.19 -6.24
C GLY A 134 -15.16 -9.93 -5.07
N PRO A 135 -16.27 -9.35 -4.53
CA PRO A 135 -16.98 -9.91 -3.37
C PRO A 135 -17.67 -11.28 -3.61
N ALA A 136 -17.91 -11.66 -4.86
CA ALA A 136 -18.53 -12.93 -5.22
C ALA A 136 -17.50 -14.06 -5.24
N ASP A 137 -17.98 -15.32 -5.19
CA ASP A 137 -17.12 -16.49 -5.34
C ASP A 137 -16.45 -16.50 -6.72
N ALA A 138 -15.18 -16.91 -6.77
CA ALA A 138 -14.44 -17.04 -8.00
C ALA A 138 -15.10 -18.10 -8.94
N PRO A 139 -15.19 -17.82 -10.24
CA PRO A 139 -15.68 -18.80 -11.21
C PRO A 139 -14.73 -20.00 -11.29
N PRO A 140 -15.22 -21.20 -11.64
CA PRO A 140 -14.40 -22.40 -11.74
C PRO A 140 -13.43 -22.35 -12.94
N GLU A 141 -13.67 -21.48 -13.91
CA GLU A 141 -12.90 -21.31 -15.14
C GLU A 141 -12.93 -19.84 -15.60
N PRO A 142 -11.96 -19.41 -16.44
CA PRO A 142 -11.96 -18.07 -17.00
C PRO A 142 -13.25 -17.75 -17.76
N PRO A 143 -13.73 -16.50 -17.73
CA PRO A 143 -14.93 -16.08 -18.46
C PRO A 143 -14.78 -16.23 -19.97
N ASP A 144 -15.90 -16.46 -20.68
CA ASP A 144 -15.94 -16.43 -22.14
C ASP A 144 -15.60 -15.05 -22.69
N ASN A 145 -14.87 -14.99 -23.81
CA ASN A 145 -14.45 -13.73 -24.43
C ASN A 145 -15.63 -12.79 -24.73
N ASN A 146 -16.77 -13.33 -25.20
CA ASN A 146 -17.95 -12.51 -25.49
C ASN A 146 -18.50 -11.83 -24.23
N VAL A 147 -18.43 -12.50 -23.07
CA VAL A 147 -18.88 -11.95 -21.78
C VAL A 147 -17.91 -10.85 -21.32
N ILE A 148 -16.60 -11.05 -21.54
CA ILE A 148 -15.59 -10.04 -21.24
C ILE A 148 -15.82 -8.78 -22.08
N GLU A 149 -16.01 -8.95 -23.42
CA GLU A 149 -16.27 -7.84 -24.35
C GLU A 149 -17.56 -7.08 -23.98
N GLU A 150 -18.64 -7.79 -23.60
CA GLU A 150 -19.88 -7.18 -23.17
C GLU A 150 -19.69 -6.40 -21.83
N THR A 151 -18.98 -7.01 -20.88
CA THR A 151 -18.71 -6.37 -19.59
C THR A 151 -17.82 -5.14 -19.73
N LEU A 152 -16.83 -5.19 -20.63
CA LEU A 152 -15.93 -4.07 -20.93
C LEU A 152 -16.69 -2.82 -21.41
N GLN A 153 -17.83 -2.98 -22.10
CA GLN A 153 -18.67 -1.84 -22.52
C GLN A 153 -19.26 -1.06 -21.33
N ASN A 154 -19.31 -1.66 -20.15
CA ASN A 154 -19.84 -1.07 -18.93
C ASN A 154 -18.76 -0.36 -18.10
N THR A 155 -17.49 -0.46 -18.49
CA THR A 155 -16.36 0.23 -17.88
C THR A 155 -15.98 1.48 -18.67
N GLY A 156 -15.21 2.35 -18.09
CA GLY A 156 -14.72 3.60 -18.66
C GLY A 156 -14.98 4.76 -17.69
N PHE A 157 -13.90 5.30 -17.13
CA PHE A 157 -13.95 6.38 -16.12
C PHE A 157 -14.67 7.63 -16.64
N GLU A 158 -14.65 7.87 -17.95
CA GLU A 158 -15.36 8.97 -18.62
C GLU A 158 -16.90 8.90 -18.49
N LYS A 159 -17.43 7.73 -18.10
CA LYS A 159 -18.86 7.50 -17.87
C LYS A 159 -19.31 7.86 -16.44
N LEU A 160 -18.38 8.28 -15.59
CA LEU A 160 -18.62 8.68 -14.20
C LEU A 160 -18.34 10.17 -14.02
N HIS A 161 -19.27 10.88 -13.42
CA HIS A 161 -19.18 12.33 -13.25
C HIS A 161 -19.33 12.70 -11.78
N THR A 162 -18.61 13.74 -11.36
CA THR A 162 -18.64 14.29 -10.00
C THR A 162 -19.08 15.75 -9.99
N GLN A 163 -19.77 16.16 -8.91
CA GLN A 163 -20.11 17.55 -8.62
C GLN A 163 -19.91 17.80 -7.13
N CYS A 164 -18.64 18.02 -6.69
CA CYS A 164 -18.32 18.02 -5.26
C CYS A 164 -18.59 19.34 -4.52
N LYS A 165 -18.96 20.44 -5.21
CA LYS A 165 -19.48 21.68 -4.57
C LYS A 165 -20.86 21.47 -3.94
N THR A 166 -21.69 20.64 -4.56
CA THR A 166 -22.94 20.12 -4.03
C THR A 166 -22.85 18.61 -4.17
N PRO A 167 -22.35 17.90 -3.13
CA PRO A 167 -21.83 16.56 -3.29
C PRO A 167 -22.80 15.59 -3.94
N ALA A 168 -22.57 15.29 -5.20
CA ALA A 168 -23.33 14.34 -6.00
C ALA A 168 -22.43 13.67 -7.05
N ILE A 169 -22.79 12.46 -7.41
CA ILE A 169 -22.13 11.67 -8.47
C ILE A 169 -23.19 11.16 -9.45
N ARG A 170 -22.79 10.94 -10.69
CA ARG A 170 -23.67 10.47 -11.75
C ARG A 170 -22.94 9.50 -12.66
N LYS A 171 -23.63 8.49 -13.11
CA LYS A 171 -23.16 7.55 -14.14
C LYS A 171 -23.99 7.67 -15.41
N ASP A 172 -23.36 7.54 -16.58
CA ASP A 172 -24.03 7.65 -17.87
C ASP A 172 -24.88 6.42 -18.22
N ARG A 173 -24.60 5.29 -17.55
CA ARG A 173 -25.30 4.02 -17.71
C ARG A 173 -25.59 3.39 -16.35
N ALA A 174 -26.71 2.72 -16.23
CA ALA A 174 -27.13 2.07 -14.97
C ALA A 174 -26.16 0.98 -14.48
N ASP A 175 -25.47 0.33 -15.42
CA ASP A 175 -24.56 -0.80 -15.19
C ASP A 175 -23.08 -0.37 -14.90
N VAL A 176 -22.76 0.92 -14.96
CA VAL A 176 -21.46 1.43 -14.45
C VAL A 176 -21.36 1.17 -12.96
N TYR A 177 -20.25 0.57 -12.54
CA TYR A 177 -19.98 0.14 -11.18
C TYR A 177 -18.62 0.69 -10.73
N VAL A 178 -18.57 1.35 -9.59
CA VAL A 178 -17.36 1.96 -9.04
C VAL A 178 -16.72 1.03 -8.02
N ASP A 179 -15.42 0.81 -8.17
CA ASP A 179 -14.57 0.07 -7.24
C ASP A 179 -13.36 0.93 -6.84
N LEU A 180 -13.26 1.21 -5.56
CA LEU A 180 -12.18 2.01 -4.98
C LEU A 180 -11.08 1.15 -4.32
N SER A 181 -11.04 -0.17 -4.56
CA SER A 181 -10.11 -1.08 -3.86
C SER A 181 -8.63 -0.75 -4.09
N ALA A 182 -8.28 -0.14 -5.22
CA ALA A 182 -6.93 0.31 -5.54
C ALA A 182 -6.66 1.79 -5.18
N TYR A 183 -7.50 2.38 -4.30
CA TYR A 183 -7.39 3.76 -3.84
C TYR A 183 -7.70 3.90 -2.34
N ALA A 184 -8.67 3.14 -1.84
CA ALA A 184 -9.25 3.34 -0.51
C ALA A 184 -8.27 3.05 0.64
N LYS A 185 -7.33 2.11 0.47
CA LYS A 185 -6.32 1.81 1.50
C LYS A 185 -5.34 2.97 1.65
N GLY A 186 -4.80 3.47 0.54
CA GLY A 186 -3.95 4.66 0.54
C GLY A 186 -4.66 5.87 1.10
N TYR A 187 -5.94 6.09 0.74
CA TYR A 187 -6.75 7.16 1.31
C TYR A 187 -6.92 7.02 2.84
N ALA A 188 -7.17 5.82 3.33
CA ALA A 188 -7.30 5.57 4.76
C ALA A 188 -5.98 5.86 5.51
N VAL A 189 -4.84 5.48 4.94
CA VAL A 189 -3.50 5.82 5.46
C VAL A 189 -3.32 7.33 5.55
N ASP A 190 -3.68 8.10 4.51
CA ASP A 190 -3.62 9.57 4.52
C ASP A 190 -4.54 10.18 5.58
N GLN A 191 -5.76 9.63 5.77
CA GLN A 191 -6.68 10.11 6.81
C GLN A 191 -6.17 9.85 8.22
N LEU A 192 -5.55 8.69 8.46
CA LEU A 192 -4.92 8.42 9.77
C LEU A 192 -3.70 9.32 10.01
N ALA A 193 -2.85 9.54 9.00
CA ALA A 193 -1.73 10.47 9.09
C ALA A 193 -2.21 11.89 9.45
N LYS A 194 -3.28 12.36 8.78
CA LYS A 194 -3.90 13.64 9.11
C LYS A 194 -4.43 13.67 10.55
N LEU A 195 -5.12 12.64 11.01
CA LEU A 195 -5.62 12.53 12.38
C LEU A 195 -4.47 12.64 13.39
N LEU A 196 -3.34 11.99 13.16
CA LEU A 196 -2.17 12.05 14.04
C LEU A 196 -1.56 13.45 14.07
N SER A 197 -1.41 14.10 12.91
CA SER A 197 -0.90 15.47 12.80
C SER A 197 -1.85 16.48 13.48
N ASP A 198 -3.16 16.31 13.36
CA ASP A 198 -4.16 17.14 14.05
C ASP A 198 -4.06 17.01 15.59
N HIS A 199 -3.51 15.89 16.09
CA HIS A 199 -3.16 15.69 17.51
C HIS A 199 -1.78 16.22 17.89
N GLY A 200 -1.02 16.82 16.96
CA GLY A 200 0.35 17.30 17.19
C GLY A 200 1.36 16.17 17.38
N LEU A 201 1.12 15.01 16.78
CA LEU A 201 2.02 13.86 16.77
C LEU A 201 2.84 13.93 15.47
N ASP A 202 4.15 14.18 15.58
CA ASP A 202 5.02 14.50 14.43
C ASP A 202 5.95 13.35 14.02
N ASP A 203 6.20 12.36 14.89
CA ASP A 203 7.07 11.23 14.59
C ASP A 203 6.23 9.94 14.53
N TYR A 204 5.76 9.57 13.35
CA TYR A 204 4.88 8.41 13.17
C TYR A 204 5.12 7.63 11.87
N LEU A 205 4.68 6.37 11.90
CA LEU A 205 4.50 5.52 10.73
C LEU A 205 3.11 4.89 10.81
N VAL A 206 2.30 5.09 9.76
CA VAL A 206 1.00 4.45 9.53
C VAL A 206 1.15 3.41 8.44
N GLU A 207 0.57 2.23 8.65
CA GLU A 207 0.53 1.14 7.68
C GLU A 207 -0.88 0.54 7.63
N ILE A 208 -1.40 0.28 6.43
CA ILE A 208 -2.63 -0.48 6.19
C ILE A 208 -2.41 -1.40 4.99
N GLY A 209 -2.32 -2.72 5.24
CA GLY A 209 -2.26 -3.74 4.18
C GLY A 209 -1.06 -3.64 3.22
N GLY A 210 -0.01 -2.91 3.61
CA GLY A 210 1.20 -2.68 2.84
C GLY A 210 1.36 -1.26 2.31
N GLU A 211 0.31 -0.43 2.34
CA GLU A 211 0.38 1.01 2.08
C GLU A 211 0.89 1.73 3.33
N LEU A 212 1.91 2.56 3.15
CA LEU A 212 2.63 3.22 4.23
C LEU A 212 2.56 4.74 4.09
N ARG A 213 2.51 5.44 5.21
CA ARG A 213 2.84 6.86 5.31
C ARG A 213 3.64 7.11 6.57
N MET A 214 4.69 7.89 6.44
CA MET A 214 5.59 8.23 7.53
C MET A 214 5.82 9.73 7.61
N HIS A 215 6.07 10.20 8.83
CA HIS A 215 6.44 11.58 9.12
C HIS A 215 7.53 11.59 10.20
N GLY A 216 8.42 12.60 10.14
CA GLY A 216 9.49 12.79 11.13
C GLY A 216 10.47 11.62 11.18
N HIS A 217 10.82 11.13 12.38
CA HIS A 217 11.93 10.22 12.61
C HIS A 217 11.52 8.96 13.37
N ASN A 218 12.25 7.87 13.15
CA ASN A 218 12.09 6.64 13.92
C ASN A 218 12.67 6.78 15.36
N ALA A 219 12.50 5.75 16.19
CA ALA A 219 12.94 5.76 17.60
C ALA A 219 14.45 5.95 17.80
N GLY A 220 15.25 5.73 16.77
CA GLY A 220 16.70 5.98 16.74
C GLY A 220 17.07 7.39 16.23
N ARG A 221 16.10 8.27 16.02
CA ARG A 221 16.30 9.61 15.42
C ARG A 221 16.85 9.59 14.00
N ASN A 222 16.62 8.51 13.26
CA ASN A 222 16.96 8.37 11.86
C ASN A 222 15.69 8.46 10.99
N LEU A 223 15.87 8.55 9.68
CA LEU A 223 14.77 8.34 8.73
C LEU A 223 14.14 6.95 8.94
N TRP A 224 12.89 6.79 8.50
CA TRP A 224 12.21 5.51 8.55
C TRP A 224 12.80 4.55 7.52
N SER A 225 13.07 3.31 7.94
CA SER A 225 13.54 2.25 7.04
C SER A 225 12.35 1.50 6.48
N VAL A 226 12.14 1.60 5.18
CA VAL A 226 11.09 0.90 4.45
C VAL A 226 11.72 -0.19 3.61
N ALA A 227 11.27 -1.43 3.82
CA ALA A 227 11.68 -2.56 2.99
C ALA A 227 10.77 -2.65 1.76
N ILE A 228 11.35 -2.63 0.56
CA ILE A 228 10.67 -3.04 -0.65
C ILE A 228 10.87 -4.55 -0.78
N GLU A 229 9.77 -5.30 -0.68
CA GLU A 229 9.81 -6.76 -0.68
C GLU A 229 10.00 -7.30 -2.10
N LYS A 230 10.84 -8.31 -2.23
CA LYS A 230 10.96 -9.09 -3.47
C LYS A 230 9.73 -10.01 -3.57
N PRO A 231 8.99 -9.96 -4.67
CA PRO A 231 7.93 -10.93 -4.94
C PRO A 231 8.50 -12.35 -4.92
N ALA A 232 8.12 -13.14 -3.93
CA ALA A 232 8.45 -14.55 -3.86
C ALA A 232 7.17 -15.34 -3.67
N ASP A 233 7.02 -16.46 -4.39
CA ASP A 233 5.79 -17.24 -4.39
C ASP A 233 5.47 -17.85 -3.01
N PHE A 234 6.44 -17.93 -2.08
CA PHE A 234 6.26 -18.57 -0.77
C PHE A 234 6.99 -17.90 0.41
N GLU A 235 7.97 -17.02 0.20
CA GLU A 235 8.69 -16.34 1.27
C GLU A 235 8.96 -14.88 0.87
N SER A 236 8.53 -13.92 1.68
CA SER A 236 8.90 -12.52 1.47
C SER A 236 10.38 -12.33 1.80
N THR A 237 11.14 -11.87 0.83
CA THR A 237 12.54 -11.46 1.01
C THR A 237 12.67 -9.98 0.67
N VAL A 238 13.50 -9.28 1.44
CA VAL A 238 13.78 -7.86 1.17
C VAL A 238 14.60 -7.74 -0.12
N GLN A 239 14.11 -6.92 -1.07
CA GLN A 239 14.85 -6.57 -2.28
C GLN A 239 15.80 -5.41 -2.00
N THR A 240 15.27 -4.34 -1.41
CA THR A 240 16.03 -3.16 -1.02
C THR A 240 15.42 -2.49 0.20
N ILE A 241 16.21 -1.68 0.91
CA ILE A 241 15.74 -0.86 2.03
C ILE A 241 15.98 0.60 1.67
N VAL A 242 14.92 1.39 1.69
CA VAL A 242 14.98 2.84 1.47
C VAL A 242 14.80 3.60 2.78
N GLN A 243 15.47 4.75 2.91
CA GLN A 243 15.39 5.61 4.09
C GLN A 243 14.53 6.83 3.74
N LEU A 244 13.35 6.92 4.35
CA LEU A 244 12.31 7.90 3.94
C LEU A 244 11.76 8.66 5.15
N THR A 245 11.25 9.86 4.90
CA THR A 245 10.40 10.64 5.80
C THR A 245 9.46 11.53 5.00
N ASP A 246 8.35 11.93 5.60
CA ASP A 246 7.36 12.89 5.09
C ASP A 246 6.74 12.48 3.74
N VAL A 247 6.74 11.18 3.47
CA VAL A 247 6.20 10.58 2.25
C VAL A 247 5.34 9.35 2.56
N ALA A 248 4.66 8.88 1.53
CA ALA A 248 3.94 7.62 1.49
C ALA A 248 4.61 6.65 0.51
N VAL A 249 4.41 5.36 0.73
CA VAL A 249 4.83 4.27 -0.17
C VAL A 249 3.68 3.31 -0.33
N ALA A 250 3.35 2.95 -1.56
CA ALA A 250 2.41 1.89 -1.86
C ALA A 250 3.02 0.90 -2.85
N THR A 251 2.64 -0.37 -2.76
CA THR A 251 3.14 -1.43 -3.64
C THR A 251 2.01 -2.28 -4.16
N SER A 252 1.82 -2.30 -5.47
CA SER A 252 0.97 -3.23 -6.19
C SER A 252 1.79 -4.39 -6.73
N GLY A 253 1.24 -5.61 -6.66
CA GLY A 253 1.94 -6.80 -7.12
C GLY A 253 0.97 -7.92 -7.51
N ASP A 254 1.34 -8.69 -8.53
CA ASP A 254 0.52 -9.76 -9.10
C ASP A 254 0.61 -11.09 -8.34
N TYR A 255 1.48 -11.18 -7.32
CA TYR A 255 1.88 -12.42 -6.68
C TYR A 255 1.02 -12.83 -5.48
N ARG A 256 0.27 -11.90 -4.89
CA ARG A 256 -0.53 -12.16 -3.67
C ARG A 256 -1.90 -12.76 -3.95
N ASN A 257 -2.53 -12.36 -5.05
CA ASN A 257 -3.89 -12.78 -5.40
C ASN A 257 -3.97 -13.18 -6.87
N PHE A 258 -4.10 -14.49 -7.12
CA PHE A 258 -4.19 -15.09 -8.45
C PHE A 258 -4.86 -16.45 -8.37
N PHE A 259 -5.36 -16.96 -9.48
CA PHE A 259 -5.74 -18.36 -9.62
C PHE A 259 -5.03 -19.04 -10.78
N LEU A 260 -4.99 -20.36 -10.77
CA LEU A 260 -4.40 -21.18 -11.82
C LEU A 260 -5.51 -21.96 -12.55
N PHE A 261 -5.54 -21.86 -13.87
CA PHE A 261 -6.42 -22.66 -14.72
C PHE A 261 -5.65 -23.21 -15.93
N ALA A 262 -5.73 -24.50 -16.17
CA ALA A 262 -5.01 -25.21 -17.25
C ALA A 262 -3.49 -24.90 -17.31
N GLY A 263 -2.86 -24.64 -16.18
CA GLY A 263 -1.43 -24.29 -16.07
C GLY A 263 -1.11 -22.83 -16.37
N GLN A 264 -2.10 -22.00 -16.70
CA GLN A 264 -1.96 -20.56 -16.84
C GLN A 264 -2.35 -19.85 -15.57
N ARG A 265 -1.59 -18.79 -15.21
CA ARG A 265 -1.84 -17.91 -14.08
C ARG A 265 -2.65 -16.70 -14.51
N TYR A 266 -3.68 -16.38 -13.72
CA TYR A 266 -4.53 -15.22 -13.89
C TYR A 266 -4.40 -14.33 -12.64
N SER A 267 -3.83 -13.16 -12.81
CA SER A 267 -3.67 -12.15 -11.76
C SER A 267 -4.99 -11.45 -11.45
N HIS A 268 -5.15 -10.98 -10.22
CA HIS A 268 -6.27 -10.10 -9.84
C HIS A 268 -6.19 -8.70 -10.48
N THR A 269 -5.05 -8.33 -11.04
CA THR A 269 -4.84 -7.04 -11.71
C THR A 269 -5.40 -7.12 -13.12
N ILE A 270 -6.54 -6.46 -13.33
CA ILE A 270 -7.25 -6.43 -14.62
C ILE A 270 -6.86 -5.15 -15.37
N ASP A 271 -6.49 -5.28 -16.64
CA ASP A 271 -6.32 -4.15 -17.54
C ASP A 271 -7.70 -3.62 -17.97
N PRO A 272 -8.08 -2.40 -17.59
CA PRO A 272 -9.39 -1.83 -17.91
C PRO A 272 -9.60 -1.56 -19.41
N ASN A 273 -8.53 -1.51 -20.20
CA ASN A 273 -8.62 -1.27 -21.63
C ASN A 273 -8.91 -2.57 -22.41
N THR A 274 -8.47 -3.72 -21.91
CA THR A 274 -8.65 -5.02 -22.56
C THR A 274 -9.70 -5.89 -21.90
N GLY A 275 -9.94 -5.70 -20.60
CA GLY A 275 -10.83 -6.53 -19.78
C GLY A 275 -10.20 -7.83 -19.30
N TYR A 276 -8.91 -8.06 -19.56
CA TYR A 276 -8.18 -9.27 -19.17
C TYR A 276 -7.18 -9.00 -18.03
N PRO A 277 -6.88 -10.02 -17.21
CA PRO A 277 -5.73 -9.98 -16.32
C PRO A 277 -4.43 -9.67 -17.06
N VAL A 278 -3.55 -8.88 -16.43
CA VAL A 278 -2.22 -8.62 -16.98
C VAL A 278 -1.42 -9.92 -17.13
N THR A 279 -0.66 -10.03 -18.22
CA THR A 279 0.10 -11.25 -18.59
C THR A 279 1.61 -11.02 -18.70
N HIS A 280 2.07 -9.77 -18.58
CA HIS A 280 3.50 -9.45 -18.62
C HIS A 280 4.21 -9.90 -17.33
N ASN A 281 5.54 -9.90 -17.36
CA ASN A 281 6.37 -10.40 -16.27
C ASN A 281 6.64 -9.36 -15.16
N THR A 282 6.05 -8.17 -15.19
CA THR A 282 6.16 -7.20 -14.10
C THR A 282 5.49 -7.77 -12.86
N ALA A 283 6.30 -8.00 -11.83
CA ALA A 283 5.88 -8.70 -10.62
C ALA A 283 5.30 -7.76 -9.57
N ALA A 284 5.88 -6.57 -9.45
CA ALA A 284 5.43 -5.54 -8.53
C ALA A 284 5.92 -4.16 -8.97
N VAL A 285 5.20 -3.15 -8.54
CA VAL A 285 5.58 -1.73 -8.67
C VAL A 285 5.37 -1.05 -7.33
N SER A 286 6.40 -0.38 -6.83
CA SER A 286 6.32 0.49 -5.64
C SER A 286 6.38 1.95 -6.07
N VAL A 287 5.51 2.78 -5.50
CA VAL A 287 5.46 4.23 -5.76
C VAL A 287 5.67 4.98 -4.47
N ILE A 288 6.53 6.03 -4.51
CA ILE A 288 6.74 6.98 -3.42
C ILE A 288 6.05 8.30 -3.81
N SER A 289 5.24 8.87 -2.90
CA SER A 289 4.51 10.12 -3.13
C SER A 289 4.23 10.83 -1.81
N GLU A 290 3.80 12.10 -1.87
CA GLU A 290 3.27 12.82 -0.71
C GLU A 290 1.90 12.29 -0.26
N SER A 291 1.14 11.62 -1.13
CA SER A 291 -0.17 11.01 -0.85
C SER A 291 -0.12 9.51 -1.00
N ALA A 292 -0.55 8.78 0.04
CA ALA A 292 -0.68 7.33 -0.01
C ALA A 292 -1.78 6.89 -0.98
N ALA A 293 -2.88 7.64 -1.09
CA ALA A 293 -3.95 7.37 -2.04
C ALA A 293 -3.45 7.44 -3.49
N PHE A 294 -2.69 8.49 -3.84
CA PHE A 294 -2.09 8.61 -5.16
C PHE A 294 -1.06 7.51 -5.43
N ALA A 295 -0.21 7.19 -4.44
CA ALA A 295 0.78 6.13 -4.57
C ALA A 295 0.11 4.76 -4.81
N ASP A 296 -0.97 4.41 -4.09
CA ASP A 296 -1.75 3.16 -4.23
C ASP A 296 -2.34 3.05 -5.66
N ALA A 297 -3.01 4.11 -6.13
CA ALA A 297 -3.57 4.17 -7.47
C ALA A 297 -2.49 4.06 -8.56
N MET A 298 -1.41 4.85 -8.45
CA MET A 298 -0.35 4.85 -9.46
C MET A 298 0.45 3.55 -9.46
N ALA A 299 0.69 2.92 -8.30
CA ALA A 299 1.32 1.61 -8.24
C ALA A 299 0.49 0.56 -9.02
N THR A 300 -0.84 0.61 -8.90
CA THR A 300 -1.76 -0.25 -9.65
C THR A 300 -1.73 0.09 -11.16
N ALA A 301 -1.82 1.36 -11.53
CA ALA A 301 -1.76 1.80 -12.93
C ALA A 301 -0.46 1.35 -13.62
N LEU A 302 0.66 1.60 -12.97
CA LEU A 302 1.99 1.25 -13.49
C LEU A 302 2.22 -0.27 -13.55
N LEU A 303 1.60 -1.02 -12.62
CA LEU A 303 1.59 -2.48 -12.69
C LEU A 303 0.76 -2.97 -13.88
N VAL A 304 -0.38 -2.35 -14.19
CA VAL A 304 -1.19 -2.69 -15.37
C VAL A 304 -0.40 -2.46 -16.66
N LEU A 305 0.30 -1.33 -16.78
CA LEU A 305 1.13 -1.00 -17.96
C LEU A 305 2.35 -1.91 -18.14
N GLY A 306 2.85 -2.48 -17.03
CA GLY A 306 4.11 -3.20 -17.04
C GLY A 306 5.33 -2.29 -17.12
N VAL A 307 6.55 -2.89 -17.12
CA VAL A 307 7.79 -2.11 -17.00
C VAL A 307 8.02 -1.17 -18.19
N ASP A 308 7.75 -1.59 -19.43
CA ASP A 308 8.11 -0.81 -20.62
C ASP A 308 7.28 0.48 -20.73
N GLU A 309 5.95 0.36 -20.72
CA GLU A 309 5.05 1.51 -20.81
C GLU A 309 4.96 2.25 -19.46
N GLY A 310 4.92 1.51 -18.35
CA GLY A 310 4.82 2.08 -17.01
C GLY A 310 6.01 2.96 -16.66
N LEU A 311 7.24 2.54 -17.00
CA LEU A 311 8.43 3.34 -16.78
C LEU A 311 8.37 4.64 -17.59
N ALA A 312 7.94 4.58 -18.86
CA ALA A 312 7.81 5.75 -19.71
C ALA A 312 6.77 6.74 -19.18
N VAL A 313 5.63 6.25 -18.66
CA VAL A 313 4.61 7.10 -18.01
C VAL A 313 5.18 7.71 -16.73
N ALA A 314 5.80 6.92 -15.87
CA ALA A 314 6.34 7.39 -14.60
C ALA A 314 7.42 8.46 -14.78
N GLU A 315 8.32 8.29 -15.75
CA GLU A 315 9.35 9.30 -16.09
C GLU A 315 8.73 10.59 -16.63
N ARG A 316 7.74 10.49 -17.53
CA ARG A 316 7.05 11.64 -18.09
C ARG A 316 6.34 12.48 -17.02
N GLU A 317 5.73 11.82 -16.05
CA GLU A 317 4.95 12.46 -14.97
C GLU A 317 5.80 12.77 -13.73
N GLY A 318 7.10 12.45 -13.74
CA GLY A 318 7.99 12.66 -12.59
C GLY A 318 7.62 11.83 -11.36
N ILE A 319 7.08 10.64 -11.55
CA ILE A 319 6.64 9.74 -10.48
C ILE A 319 7.82 8.91 -9.99
N ALA A 320 8.06 8.92 -8.68
CA ALA A 320 9.06 8.07 -8.04
C ALA A 320 8.57 6.63 -7.98
N ALA A 321 8.98 5.79 -8.94
CA ALA A 321 8.53 4.42 -9.10
C ALA A 321 9.70 3.42 -9.19
N TYR A 322 9.47 2.24 -8.58
CA TYR A 322 10.40 1.11 -8.59
C TYR A 322 9.69 -0.15 -9.07
N PHE A 323 10.16 -0.70 -10.18
CA PHE A 323 9.57 -1.85 -10.85
C PHE A 323 10.41 -3.09 -10.59
N MET A 324 9.74 -4.22 -10.39
CA MET A 324 10.36 -5.54 -10.30
C MET A 324 9.83 -6.44 -11.41
N LEU A 325 10.75 -6.95 -12.23
CA LEU A 325 10.47 -7.78 -13.41
C LEU A 325 10.98 -9.19 -13.19
N ARG A 326 10.17 -10.21 -13.46
CA ARG A 326 10.59 -11.61 -13.51
C ARG A 326 11.30 -11.88 -14.85
N THR A 327 12.50 -12.44 -14.78
CA THR A 327 13.26 -12.90 -15.96
C THR A 327 13.71 -14.34 -15.73
N ASP A 328 14.20 -15.00 -16.79
CA ASP A 328 14.77 -16.34 -16.68
C ASP A 328 16.02 -16.38 -15.76
N ALA A 329 16.70 -15.24 -15.60
CA ALA A 329 17.86 -15.09 -14.72
C ALA A 329 17.49 -14.76 -13.26
N GLY A 330 16.22 -14.50 -12.98
CA GLY A 330 15.71 -14.12 -11.66
C GLY A 330 14.93 -12.81 -11.69
N MET A 331 15.02 -12.01 -10.62
CA MET A 331 14.32 -10.74 -10.51
C MET A 331 15.25 -9.59 -10.91
N GLU A 332 14.81 -8.78 -11.86
CA GLU A 332 15.44 -7.52 -12.24
C GLU A 332 14.65 -6.33 -11.72
N ALA A 333 15.33 -5.21 -11.47
CA ALA A 333 14.74 -4.00 -10.95
C ALA A 333 15.02 -2.80 -11.85
N TYR A 334 14.02 -1.94 -12.00
CA TYR A 334 14.09 -0.69 -12.75
C TYR A 334 13.52 0.43 -11.89
N ALA A 335 14.17 1.57 -11.85
CA ALA A 335 13.73 2.72 -11.06
C ALA A 335 13.71 3.97 -11.93
N THR A 336 12.75 4.86 -11.66
CA THR A 336 12.74 6.20 -12.27
C THR A 336 13.81 7.10 -11.66
N GLU A 337 14.20 8.16 -12.38
CA GLU A 337 15.09 9.19 -11.87
C GLU A 337 14.53 9.80 -10.56
N ALA A 338 13.25 10.11 -10.53
CA ALA A 338 12.56 10.61 -9.33
C ALA A 338 12.65 9.64 -8.14
N PHE A 339 12.58 8.32 -8.36
CA PHE A 339 12.77 7.35 -7.29
C PHE A 339 14.20 7.38 -6.74
N ALA A 340 15.20 7.43 -7.62
CA ALA A 340 16.61 7.47 -7.21
C ALA A 340 16.94 8.77 -6.43
N GLU A 341 16.30 9.89 -6.76
CA GLU A 341 16.45 11.15 -6.01
C GLU A 341 15.89 11.05 -4.58
N VAL A 342 14.71 10.44 -4.40
CA VAL A 342 14.05 10.31 -3.09
C VAL A 342 14.65 9.21 -2.24
N ALA A 343 14.94 8.05 -2.83
CA ALA A 343 15.42 6.87 -2.12
C ALA A 343 16.94 6.86 -1.88
N GLY A 344 17.67 7.75 -2.55
CA GLY A 344 19.13 7.74 -2.57
C GLY A 344 19.68 6.66 -3.51
N PRO A 345 21.02 6.59 -3.72
CA PRO A 345 21.64 5.59 -4.58
C PRO A 345 21.39 4.17 -4.01
N GLN A 346 20.89 3.30 -4.86
CA GLN A 346 20.58 1.88 -4.58
C GLN A 346 21.80 0.97 -4.75
#